data_349475d2e3147c235f1aa04e41b7525f
#
_entry.id   349475d2e3147c235f1aa04e41b7525f
#
_cell.length_a   1.000
_cell.length_b   1.000
_cell.length_c   1.000
_cell.angle_alpha   90.00
_cell.angle_beta   90.00
_cell.angle_gamma   90.00
#
_symmetry.space_group_name_H-M   'P 1'
#
loop_
_entity.id
_entity.type
_entity.pdbx_description
1 polymer ?
#
loop_
_entity_poly.entity_id
_entity_poly.type
_entity_poly.pdbx_seq_one_letter_code
_entity_poly.pdbx_strand_id
1 'polypeptide(L)'
;YLINHLSAQMVHQFHAASAVLWTVLAIVQSWTIHHDRISLHRRTGMAIFLLFPLFLVAGVWVIHVEATTLATGLDSATGLSDSENVELAQFGFFDPLANLGYALMFWGGLKYRYKVHLHARYMLGTIMFVIAPIVWRLLRGYVPMIHDMPFSYPFALGNLTAIGIALFLYAQAPKHGRPFLLVAGIMAAQEVLFETLGRIPAWAPMFASVSDMNLPFLLILTGITSIGIAWHGWVVGARPGAPS
;
A
#
# COMPACT_ATOMS: atom_id res chain seq x y z
N TYR A 1 -19.48 17.59 -12.42
CA TYR A 1 -19.34 16.12 -12.61
C TYR A 1 -18.02 15.79 -13.33
N LEU A 2 -17.77 16.35 -14.52
CA LEU A 2 -16.56 16.08 -15.33
C LEU A 2 -15.25 16.45 -14.62
N ILE A 3 -15.20 17.57 -13.92
CA ILE A 3 -14.00 18.06 -13.20
C ILE A 3 -13.67 17.13 -12.04
N ASN A 4 -14.67 16.62 -11.31
CA ASN A 4 -14.46 15.68 -10.21
C ASN A 4 -13.96 14.31 -10.71
N HIS A 5 -14.44 13.83 -11.85
CA HIS A 5 -13.94 12.60 -12.47
C HIS A 5 -12.49 12.73 -12.95
N LEU A 6 -12.14 13.84 -13.59
CA LEU A 6 -10.76 14.11 -14.03
C LEU A 6 -9.81 14.21 -12.83
N SER A 7 -10.24 14.84 -11.73
CA SER A 7 -9.44 14.94 -10.52
C SER A 7 -9.22 13.58 -9.85
N ALA A 8 -10.25 12.75 -9.76
CA ALA A 8 -10.15 11.39 -9.21
C ALA A 8 -9.18 10.52 -10.03
N GLN A 9 -9.31 10.53 -11.36
CA GLN A 9 -8.40 9.80 -12.24
C GLN A 9 -6.94 10.25 -12.10
N MET A 10 -6.69 11.54 -11.97
CA MET A 10 -5.35 12.09 -11.76
C MET A 10 -4.74 11.61 -10.43
N VAL A 11 -5.53 11.54 -9.36
CA VAL A 11 -5.07 11.03 -8.05
C VAL A 11 -4.64 9.57 -8.14
N HIS A 12 -5.46 8.72 -8.76
CA HIS A 12 -5.11 7.32 -8.97
C HIS A 12 -3.86 7.15 -9.84
N GLN A 13 -3.71 7.96 -10.91
CA GLN A 13 -2.51 7.96 -11.75
C GLN A 13 -1.26 8.41 -10.97
N PHE A 14 -1.39 9.43 -10.12
CA PHE A 14 -0.29 9.90 -9.27
C PHE A 14 0.13 8.81 -8.26
N HIS A 15 -0.83 8.16 -7.61
CA HIS A 15 -0.55 7.04 -6.71
C HIS A 15 0.11 5.87 -7.47
N ALA A 16 -0.41 5.48 -8.62
CA ALA A 16 0.17 4.43 -9.46
C ALA A 16 1.60 4.77 -9.91
N ALA A 17 1.84 6.01 -10.33
CA ALA A 17 3.19 6.48 -10.70
C ALA A 17 4.16 6.39 -9.52
N SER A 18 3.72 6.76 -8.31
CA SER A 18 4.55 6.64 -7.09
C SER A 18 4.87 5.18 -6.77
N ALA A 19 3.92 4.25 -6.95
CA ALA A 19 4.13 2.81 -6.80
C ALA A 19 5.12 2.25 -7.84
N VAL A 20 5.03 2.69 -9.08
CA VAL A 20 5.99 2.33 -10.15
C VAL A 20 7.39 2.82 -9.81
N LEU A 21 7.54 4.08 -9.40
CA LEU A 21 8.83 4.66 -9.00
C LEU A 21 9.44 3.90 -7.81
N TRP A 22 8.61 3.52 -6.82
CA TRP A 22 9.05 2.70 -5.70
C TRP A 22 9.55 1.32 -6.16
N THR A 23 8.80 0.66 -7.04
CA THR A 23 9.16 -0.66 -7.57
C THR A 23 10.44 -0.60 -8.40
N VAL A 24 10.58 0.41 -9.26
CA VAL A 24 11.82 0.65 -10.04
C VAL A 24 13.00 0.87 -9.11
N LEU A 25 12.82 1.69 -8.06
CA LEU A 25 13.88 1.90 -7.08
C LEU A 25 14.27 0.58 -6.39
N ALA A 26 13.32 -0.25 -5.99
CA ALA A 26 13.60 -1.56 -5.38
C ALA A 26 14.37 -2.49 -6.32
N ILE A 27 14.04 -2.50 -7.61
CA ILE A 27 14.77 -3.25 -8.65
C ILE A 27 16.21 -2.73 -8.76
N VAL A 28 16.41 -1.41 -8.86
CA VAL A 28 17.74 -0.78 -8.92
C VAL A 28 18.55 -1.11 -7.66
N GLN A 29 17.91 -1.06 -6.47
CA GLN A 29 18.56 -1.40 -5.21
C GLN A 29 19.02 -2.87 -5.18
N SER A 30 18.17 -3.79 -5.62
CA SER A 30 18.53 -5.21 -5.73
C SER A 30 19.66 -5.43 -6.74
N TRP A 31 19.55 -4.83 -7.93
CA TRP A 31 20.57 -4.93 -8.96
C TRP A 31 21.94 -4.41 -8.50
N THR A 32 21.98 -3.26 -7.82
CA THR A 32 23.24 -2.66 -7.34
C THR A 32 23.97 -3.55 -6.31
N ILE A 33 23.23 -4.24 -5.47
CA ILE A 33 23.80 -5.19 -4.50
C ILE A 33 24.36 -6.43 -5.19
N HIS A 34 23.62 -6.99 -6.15
CA HIS A 34 24.05 -8.19 -6.89
C HIS A 34 25.27 -7.96 -7.78
N HIS A 35 25.58 -6.69 -8.11
CA HIS A 35 26.75 -6.30 -8.90
C HIS A 35 27.84 -5.61 -8.06
N ASP A 36 27.84 -5.79 -6.74
CA ASP A 36 28.82 -5.23 -5.80
C ASP A 36 28.96 -3.70 -5.85
N ARG A 37 27.91 -2.98 -6.33
CA ARG A 37 27.91 -1.52 -6.45
C ARG A 37 27.38 -0.83 -5.20
N ILE A 38 28.02 -1.10 -4.04
CA ILE A 38 27.56 -0.63 -2.73
C ILE A 38 27.45 0.90 -2.64
N SER A 39 28.39 1.63 -3.27
CA SER A 39 28.33 3.11 -3.29
C SER A 39 27.10 3.63 -4.02
N LEU A 40 26.75 3.00 -5.16
CA LEU A 40 25.56 3.34 -5.94
C LEU A 40 24.28 2.98 -5.17
N HIS A 41 24.23 1.78 -4.55
CA HIS A 41 23.13 1.38 -3.66
C HIS A 41 22.86 2.45 -2.59
N ARG A 42 23.89 2.94 -1.90
CA ARG A 42 23.74 3.96 -0.86
C ARG A 42 23.24 5.29 -1.42
N ARG A 43 23.77 5.73 -2.57
CA ARG A 43 23.40 7.01 -3.18
C ARG A 43 21.97 6.99 -3.71
N THR A 44 21.59 5.98 -4.49
CA THR A 44 20.22 5.84 -5.02
C THR A 44 19.23 5.50 -3.93
N GLY A 45 19.66 4.78 -2.88
CA GLY A 45 18.84 4.47 -1.71
C GLY A 45 18.33 5.70 -0.96
N MET A 46 19.00 6.84 -1.04
CA MET A 46 18.50 8.09 -0.43
C MET A 46 17.18 8.59 -1.03
N ALA A 47 16.84 8.15 -2.25
CA ALA A 47 15.56 8.50 -2.87
C ALA A 47 14.33 7.98 -2.08
N ILE A 48 14.52 6.98 -1.19
CA ILE A 48 13.44 6.48 -0.33
C ILE A 48 12.86 7.56 0.58
N PHE A 49 13.66 8.53 1.03
CA PHE A 49 13.21 9.62 1.90
C PHE A 49 12.27 10.60 1.19
N LEU A 50 12.28 10.64 -0.14
CA LEU A 50 11.32 11.38 -0.94
C LEU A 50 10.13 10.50 -1.36
N LEU A 51 10.41 9.28 -1.87
CA LEU A 51 9.39 8.42 -2.44
C LEU A 51 8.44 7.84 -1.37
N PHE A 52 8.94 7.58 -0.16
CA PHE A 52 8.12 7.03 0.92
C PHE A 52 7.00 8.00 1.37
N PRO A 53 7.29 9.27 1.74
CA PRO A 53 6.22 10.22 2.04
C PRO A 53 5.28 10.46 0.87
N LEU A 54 5.83 10.54 -0.36
CA LEU A 54 5.05 10.74 -1.56
C LEU A 54 4.02 9.62 -1.77
N PHE A 55 4.44 8.37 -1.60
CA PHE A 55 3.58 7.20 -1.74
C PHE A 55 2.46 7.18 -0.70
N LEU A 56 2.78 7.45 0.58
CA LEU A 56 1.78 7.48 1.65
C LEU A 56 0.78 8.63 1.48
N VAL A 57 1.26 9.82 1.11
CA VAL A 57 0.39 10.97 0.84
C VAL A 57 -0.54 10.67 -0.33
N ALA A 58 -0.03 10.06 -1.41
CA ALA A 58 -0.84 9.64 -2.55
C ALA A 58 -1.89 8.59 -2.14
N GLY A 59 -1.53 7.62 -1.29
CA GLY A 59 -2.45 6.60 -0.78
C GLY A 59 -3.58 7.19 0.06
N VAL A 60 -3.27 8.12 0.97
CA VAL A 60 -4.32 8.82 1.76
C VAL A 60 -5.21 9.68 0.87
N TRP A 61 -4.66 10.26 -0.19
CA TRP A 61 -5.46 11.00 -1.16
C TRP A 61 -6.43 10.08 -1.92
N VAL A 62 -6.00 8.88 -2.33
CA VAL A 62 -6.88 7.86 -2.92
C VAL A 62 -8.01 7.51 -1.95
N ILE A 63 -7.71 7.20 -0.68
CA ILE A 63 -8.72 6.89 0.34
C ILE A 63 -9.78 8.01 0.46
N HIS A 64 -9.35 9.26 0.46
CA HIS A 64 -10.29 10.40 0.53
C HIS A 64 -11.14 10.52 -0.74
N VAL A 65 -10.59 10.26 -1.93
CA VAL A 65 -11.34 10.26 -3.20
C VAL A 65 -12.38 9.13 -3.22
N GLU A 66 -12.03 7.95 -2.75
CA GLU A 66 -12.95 6.81 -2.67
C GLU A 66 -14.10 7.09 -1.68
N ALA A 67 -13.79 7.64 -0.51
CA ALA A 67 -14.80 8.07 0.46
C ALA A 67 -15.72 9.15 -0.12
N THR A 68 -15.20 10.12 -0.87
CA THR A 68 -15.97 11.17 -1.52
C THR A 68 -16.87 10.60 -2.62
N THR A 69 -16.37 9.64 -3.40
CA THR A 69 -17.16 8.95 -4.45
C THR A 69 -18.31 8.17 -3.82
N LEU A 70 -18.04 7.46 -2.72
CA LEU A 70 -19.05 6.72 -1.97
C LEU A 70 -20.10 7.66 -1.37
N ALA A 71 -19.69 8.75 -0.73
CA ALA A 71 -20.64 9.74 -0.17
C ALA A 71 -21.58 10.29 -1.25
N THR A 72 -21.04 10.64 -2.43
CA THR A 72 -21.84 11.10 -3.56
C THR A 72 -22.78 10.00 -4.07
N GLY A 73 -22.34 8.74 -4.11
CA GLY A 73 -23.15 7.59 -4.53
C GLY A 73 -24.31 7.30 -3.57
N LEU A 74 -24.10 7.47 -2.26
CA LEU A 74 -25.15 7.26 -1.25
C LEU A 74 -26.23 8.36 -1.28
N ASP A 75 -25.87 9.60 -1.64
CA ASP A 75 -26.77 10.77 -1.61
C ASP A 75 -27.59 10.93 -2.89
N SER A 76 -27.23 10.30 -4.00
CA SER A 76 -27.88 10.55 -5.29
C SER A 76 -28.87 9.46 -5.68
N ALA A 77 -30.09 9.87 -6.10
CA ALA A 77 -31.09 8.97 -6.67
C ALA A 77 -30.63 8.29 -7.99
N THR A 78 -29.58 8.80 -8.61
CA THR A 78 -28.93 8.29 -9.84
C THR A 78 -27.50 7.84 -9.59
N GLY A 79 -27.15 7.56 -8.32
CA GLY A 79 -25.83 7.18 -7.88
C GLY A 79 -25.41 5.76 -8.28
N LEU A 80 -24.36 5.29 -7.64
CA LEU A 80 -23.89 3.92 -7.78
C LEU A 80 -24.97 2.92 -7.35
N SER A 81 -24.98 1.74 -7.94
CA SER A 81 -25.82 0.63 -7.48
C SER A 81 -25.44 0.22 -6.06
N ASP A 82 -26.34 -0.47 -5.35
CA ASP A 82 -26.06 -0.97 -3.99
C ASP A 82 -24.80 -1.85 -3.95
N SER A 83 -24.57 -2.66 -4.98
CA SER A 83 -23.38 -3.49 -5.09
C SER A 83 -22.09 -2.67 -5.26
N GLU A 84 -22.12 -1.63 -6.08
CA GLU A 84 -20.97 -0.72 -6.27
C GLU A 84 -20.65 0.07 -5.01
N ASN A 85 -21.69 0.52 -4.27
CA ASN A 85 -21.51 1.19 -2.98
C ASN A 85 -20.86 0.25 -1.95
N VAL A 86 -21.27 -1.03 -1.89
CA VAL A 86 -20.65 -2.03 -1.01
C VAL A 86 -19.20 -2.28 -1.42
N GLU A 87 -18.93 -2.50 -2.71
CA GLU A 87 -17.55 -2.71 -3.19
C GLU A 87 -16.64 -1.53 -2.86
N LEU A 88 -17.12 -0.30 -3.06
CA LEU A 88 -16.34 0.89 -2.76
C LEU A 88 -16.12 1.06 -1.24
N ALA A 89 -17.11 0.77 -0.42
CA ALA A 89 -16.98 0.80 1.03
C ALA A 89 -15.96 -0.20 1.56
N GLN A 90 -15.82 -1.37 0.92
CA GLN A 90 -14.85 -2.40 1.31
C GLN A 90 -13.40 -1.90 1.22
N PHE A 91 -13.07 -1.00 0.26
CA PHE A 91 -11.74 -0.37 0.16
C PHE A 91 -11.37 0.45 1.40
N GLY A 92 -12.33 0.94 2.16
CA GLY A 92 -12.09 1.60 3.44
C GLY A 92 -11.35 0.75 4.49
N PHE A 93 -11.26 -0.57 4.31
CA PHE A 93 -10.37 -1.44 5.09
C PHE A 93 -9.08 -1.77 4.36
N PHE A 94 -9.16 -1.96 3.04
CA PHE A 94 -8.00 -2.41 2.28
C PHE A 94 -6.89 -1.36 2.23
N ASP A 95 -7.18 -0.16 1.76
CA ASP A 95 -6.17 0.86 1.50
C ASP A 95 -5.50 1.41 2.77
N PRO A 96 -6.23 1.69 3.89
CA PRO A 96 -5.59 2.07 5.13
C PRO A 96 -4.65 1.00 5.69
N LEU A 97 -5.03 -0.29 5.63
CA LEU A 97 -4.18 -1.38 6.08
C LEU A 97 -2.97 -1.59 5.17
N ALA A 98 -3.12 -1.41 3.85
CA ALA A 98 -2.01 -1.43 2.91
C ALA A 98 -0.99 -0.33 3.22
N ASN A 99 -1.47 0.91 3.42
CA ASN A 99 -0.63 2.05 3.78
C ASN A 99 0.10 1.82 5.12
N LEU A 100 -0.61 1.33 6.14
CA LEU A 100 -0.03 1.00 7.44
C LEU A 100 1.02 -0.11 7.32
N GLY A 101 0.69 -1.18 6.62
CA GLY A 101 1.60 -2.31 6.37
C GLY A 101 2.86 -1.87 5.63
N TYR A 102 2.70 -1.08 4.57
CA TYR A 102 3.80 -0.50 3.83
C TYR A 102 4.69 0.37 4.73
N ALA A 103 4.11 1.26 5.55
CA ALA A 103 4.85 2.11 6.47
C ALA A 103 5.62 1.29 7.53
N LEU A 104 5.01 0.23 8.05
CA LEU A 104 5.63 -0.67 9.03
C LEU A 104 6.81 -1.44 8.43
N MET A 105 6.65 -1.94 7.19
CA MET A 105 7.75 -2.59 6.47
C MET A 105 8.89 -1.62 6.19
N PHE A 106 8.59 -0.42 5.72
CA PHE A 106 9.59 0.60 5.47
C PHE A 106 10.36 0.98 6.75
N TRP A 107 9.65 1.24 7.85
CA TRP A 107 10.27 1.51 9.15
C TRP A 107 11.19 0.37 9.59
N GLY A 108 10.74 -0.87 9.47
CA GLY A 108 11.56 -2.05 9.76
C GLY A 108 12.80 -2.13 8.88
N GLY A 109 12.68 -1.80 7.59
CA GLY A 109 13.80 -1.71 6.66
C GLY A 109 14.86 -0.72 7.12
N LEU A 110 14.47 0.47 7.57
CA LEU A 110 15.40 1.48 8.11
C LEU A 110 16.00 1.07 9.45
N LYS A 111 15.16 0.56 10.36
CA LYS A 111 15.61 0.08 11.68
C LYS A 111 16.68 -1.01 11.57
N TYR A 112 16.53 -1.91 10.61
CA TYR A 112 17.45 -3.04 10.44
C TYR A 112 18.48 -2.84 9.32
N ARG A 113 18.73 -1.60 8.85
CA ARG A 113 19.61 -1.31 7.71
C ARG A 113 21.05 -1.84 7.84
N TYR A 114 21.52 -2.08 9.06
CA TYR A 114 22.81 -2.71 9.32
C TYR A 114 22.74 -4.25 9.50
N LYS A 115 21.53 -4.82 9.50
CA LYS A 115 21.28 -6.26 9.51
C LYS A 115 20.76 -6.67 8.14
N VAL A 116 21.68 -6.90 7.18
CA VAL A 116 21.38 -7.07 5.75
C VAL A 116 20.19 -8.00 5.49
N HIS A 117 20.15 -9.16 6.18
CA HIS A 117 19.06 -10.13 5.99
C HIS A 117 17.69 -9.60 6.39
N LEU A 118 17.58 -8.80 7.45
CA LEU A 118 16.32 -8.20 7.87
C LEU A 118 15.97 -6.99 7.01
N HIS A 119 16.97 -6.12 6.75
CA HIS A 119 16.78 -4.96 5.87
C HIS A 119 16.17 -5.36 4.53
N ALA A 120 16.80 -6.29 3.83
CA ALA A 120 16.35 -6.75 2.52
C ALA A 120 14.91 -7.31 2.56
N ARG A 121 14.56 -8.10 3.59
CA ARG A 121 13.23 -8.70 3.71
C ARG A 121 12.15 -7.67 4.06
N TYR A 122 12.45 -6.71 4.92
CA TYR A 122 11.53 -5.62 5.21
C TYR A 122 11.30 -4.75 3.97
N MET A 123 12.37 -4.39 3.24
CA MET A 123 12.24 -3.61 2.01
C MET A 123 11.49 -4.39 0.92
N LEU A 124 11.74 -5.69 0.76
CA LEU A 124 10.98 -6.54 -0.16
C LEU A 124 9.51 -6.68 0.28
N GLY A 125 9.25 -6.70 1.59
CA GLY A 125 7.90 -6.70 2.15
C GLY A 125 7.05 -5.51 1.72
N THR A 126 7.65 -4.35 1.45
CA THR A 126 6.92 -3.18 0.93
C THR A 126 6.33 -3.43 -0.46
N ILE A 127 6.99 -4.26 -1.28
CA ILE A 127 6.55 -4.58 -2.64
C ILE A 127 5.33 -5.51 -2.64
N MET A 128 5.17 -6.33 -1.59
CA MET A 128 4.03 -7.25 -1.51
C MET A 128 2.69 -6.51 -1.55
N PHE A 129 2.59 -5.32 -0.94
CA PHE A 129 1.39 -4.48 -0.99
C PHE A 129 1.09 -3.90 -2.37
N VAL A 130 2.08 -3.87 -3.27
CA VAL A 130 1.91 -3.42 -4.67
C VAL A 130 1.53 -4.59 -5.59
N ILE A 131 1.92 -5.83 -5.24
CA ILE A 131 1.65 -7.03 -6.07
C ILE A 131 0.15 -7.28 -6.20
N ALA A 132 -0.60 -7.25 -5.10
CA ALA A 132 -2.04 -7.53 -5.14
C ALA A 132 -2.81 -6.62 -6.12
N PRO A 133 -2.67 -5.28 -6.06
CA PRO A 133 -3.27 -4.37 -7.04
C PRO A 133 -2.84 -4.61 -8.49
N ILE A 134 -1.61 -5.04 -8.74
CA ILE A 134 -1.13 -5.37 -10.08
C ILE A 134 -1.82 -6.63 -10.58
N VAL A 135 -1.82 -7.70 -9.77
CA VAL A 135 -2.36 -9.00 -10.18
C VAL A 135 -3.85 -8.91 -10.49
N TRP A 136 -4.66 -8.28 -9.62
CA TRP A 136 -6.10 -8.20 -9.89
C TRP A 136 -6.41 -7.38 -11.15
N ARG A 137 -5.65 -6.30 -11.44
CA ARG A 137 -5.82 -5.52 -12.67
C ARG A 137 -5.44 -6.32 -13.92
N LEU A 138 -4.36 -7.10 -13.85
CA LEU A 138 -3.97 -8.00 -14.95
C LEU A 138 -5.03 -9.09 -15.17
N LEU A 139 -5.52 -9.71 -14.11
CA LEU A 139 -6.55 -10.73 -14.21
C LEU A 139 -7.83 -10.16 -14.83
N ARG A 140 -8.31 -9.02 -14.36
CA ARG A 140 -9.52 -8.39 -14.89
C ARG A 140 -9.34 -7.86 -16.31
N GLY A 141 -8.16 -7.36 -16.66
CA GLY A 141 -7.90 -6.79 -17.98
C GLY A 141 -7.60 -7.79 -19.07
N TYR A 142 -7.03 -8.95 -18.74
CA TYR A 142 -6.51 -9.90 -19.74
C TYR A 142 -7.06 -11.31 -19.66
N VAL A 143 -7.82 -11.65 -18.61
CA VAL A 143 -8.43 -12.98 -18.47
C VAL A 143 -9.94 -12.89 -18.68
N PRO A 144 -10.47 -13.30 -19.87
CA PRO A 144 -11.87 -13.11 -20.22
C PRO A 144 -12.86 -13.70 -19.21
N MET A 145 -12.55 -14.87 -18.64
CA MET A 145 -13.39 -15.50 -17.61
C MET A 145 -13.56 -14.65 -16.34
N ILE A 146 -12.58 -13.79 -16.04
CA ILE A 146 -12.54 -12.99 -14.81
C ILE A 146 -13.09 -11.58 -15.05
N HIS A 147 -13.14 -11.14 -16.30
CA HIS A 147 -13.60 -9.80 -16.66
C HIS A 147 -15.02 -9.50 -16.13
N ASP A 148 -15.95 -10.45 -16.27
CA ASP A 148 -17.36 -10.32 -15.91
C ASP A 148 -17.67 -10.80 -14.47
N MET A 149 -16.66 -11.27 -13.74
CA MET A 149 -16.85 -11.66 -12.35
C MET A 149 -17.01 -10.44 -11.43
N PRO A 150 -17.76 -10.56 -10.30
CA PRO A 150 -17.77 -9.56 -9.26
C PRO A 150 -16.34 -9.16 -8.87
N PHE A 151 -16.14 -7.88 -8.60
CA PHE A 151 -14.80 -7.32 -8.33
C PHE A 151 -14.05 -8.04 -7.20
N SER A 152 -14.76 -8.53 -6.19
CA SER A 152 -14.18 -9.26 -5.06
C SER A 152 -13.36 -10.49 -5.48
N TYR A 153 -13.71 -11.19 -6.56
CA TYR A 153 -12.98 -12.39 -6.99
C TYR A 153 -11.57 -12.09 -7.53
N PRO A 154 -11.38 -11.24 -8.57
CA PRO A 154 -10.03 -10.91 -9.03
C PRO A 154 -9.20 -10.20 -7.95
N PHE A 155 -9.86 -9.46 -7.06
CA PHE A 155 -9.22 -8.79 -5.94
C PHE A 155 -8.68 -9.81 -4.93
N ALA A 156 -9.51 -10.77 -4.48
CA ALA A 156 -9.10 -11.86 -3.59
C ALA A 156 -7.95 -12.69 -4.18
N LEU A 157 -8.01 -13.01 -5.49
CA LEU A 157 -6.94 -13.74 -6.17
C LEU A 157 -5.62 -12.94 -6.15
N GLY A 158 -5.69 -11.62 -6.34
CA GLY A 158 -4.52 -10.74 -6.24
C GLY A 158 -3.90 -10.77 -4.84
N ASN A 159 -4.74 -10.65 -3.82
CA ASN A 159 -4.32 -10.65 -2.42
C ASN A 159 -3.76 -12.01 -1.99
N LEU A 160 -4.45 -13.10 -2.33
CA LEU A 160 -3.99 -14.48 -2.07
C LEU A 160 -2.67 -14.78 -2.78
N THR A 161 -2.46 -14.26 -4.00
CA THR A 161 -1.18 -14.38 -4.71
C THR A 161 -0.05 -13.74 -3.92
N ALA A 162 -0.23 -12.53 -3.43
CA ALA A 162 0.78 -11.84 -2.65
C ALA A 162 1.04 -12.54 -1.29
N ILE A 163 -0.01 -13.03 -0.62
CA ILE A 163 0.11 -13.86 0.60
C ILE A 163 0.91 -15.14 0.29
N GLY A 164 0.58 -15.83 -0.81
CA GLY A 164 1.28 -17.04 -1.23
C GLY A 164 2.77 -16.80 -1.47
N ILE A 165 3.12 -15.71 -2.17
CA ILE A 165 4.51 -15.31 -2.38
C ILE A 165 5.20 -15.01 -1.04
N ALA A 166 4.56 -14.27 -0.14
CA ALA A 166 5.13 -13.95 1.17
C ALA A 166 5.40 -15.21 2.00
N LEU A 167 4.46 -16.16 2.04
CA LEU A 167 4.62 -17.45 2.73
C LEU A 167 5.70 -18.33 2.08
N PHE A 168 5.78 -18.34 0.76
CA PHE A 168 6.84 -19.04 0.03
C PHE A 168 8.22 -18.47 0.39
N LEU A 169 8.38 -17.15 0.41
CA LEU A 169 9.63 -16.48 0.81
C LEU A 169 9.97 -16.73 2.27
N TYR A 170 8.98 -16.82 3.16
CA TYR A 170 9.18 -17.24 4.54
C TYR A 170 9.73 -18.67 4.61
N ALA A 171 9.12 -19.62 3.88
CA ALA A 171 9.53 -21.01 3.88
C ALA A 171 10.97 -21.22 3.38
N GLN A 172 11.44 -20.41 2.43
CA GLN A 172 12.82 -20.45 1.92
C GLN A 172 13.86 -20.00 2.97
N ALA A 173 13.51 -19.15 3.93
CA ALA A 173 14.45 -18.63 4.91
C ALA A 173 13.77 -18.29 6.26
N PRO A 174 13.26 -19.30 6.99
CA PRO A 174 12.40 -19.07 8.17
C PRO A 174 13.13 -18.37 9.32
N LYS A 175 14.46 -18.58 9.47
CA LYS A 175 15.26 -17.97 10.54
C LYS A 175 15.17 -16.44 10.57
N HIS A 176 14.99 -15.80 9.41
CA HIS A 176 14.90 -14.34 9.27
C HIS A 176 13.63 -13.91 8.53
N GLY A 177 12.69 -14.82 8.31
CA GLY A 177 11.50 -14.64 7.49
C GLY A 177 10.33 -13.91 8.17
N ARG A 178 10.43 -13.55 9.45
CA ARG A 178 9.36 -12.86 10.19
C ARG A 178 8.72 -11.67 9.46
N PRO A 179 9.46 -10.83 8.71
CA PRO A 179 8.83 -9.75 7.92
C PRO A 179 7.78 -10.27 6.93
N PHE A 180 8.00 -11.41 6.30
CA PHE A 180 7.05 -12.00 5.36
C PHE A 180 5.80 -12.55 6.04
N LEU A 181 5.93 -13.12 7.25
CA LEU A 181 4.76 -13.51 8.06
C LEU A 181 3.92 -12.28 8.46
N LEU A 182 4.58 -11.18 8.78
CA LEU A 182 3.89 -9.94 9.12
C LEU A 182 3.12 -9.40 7.92
N VAL A 183 3.74 -9.38 6.73
CA VAL A 183 3.06 -9.03 5.47
C VAL A 183 1.86 -9.94 5.22
N ALA A 184 2.07 -11.27 5.26
CA ALA A 184 0.98 -12.23 5.04
C ALA A 184 -0.16 -12.05 6.04
N GLY A 185 0.16 -11.78 7.32
CA GLY A 185 -0.84 -11.51 8.35
C GLY A 185 -1.64 -10.24 8.11
N ILE A 186 -0.98 -9.13 7.70
CA ILE A 186 -1.67 -7.88 7.36
C ILE A 186 -2.57 -8.08 6.14
N MET A 187 -2.08 -8.73 5.09
CA MET A 187 -2.86 -8.99 3.87
C MET A 187 -4.02 -9.96 4.12
N ALA A 188 -3.84 -10.96 4.99
CA ALA A 188 -4.93 -11.82 5.42
C ALA A 188 -5.99 -11.04 6.22
N ALA A 189 -5.56 -10.12 7.10
CA ALA A 189 -6.48 -9.24 7.81
C ALA A 189 -7.23 -8.30 6.85
N GLN A 190 -6.56 -7.76 5.82
CA GLN A 190 -7.21 -6.97 4.76
C GLN A 190 -8.34 -7.77 4.09
N GLU A 191 -8.06 -9.02 3.67
CA GLU A 191 -9.03 -9.87 3.00
C GLU A 191 -10.22 -10.19 3.91
N VAL A 192 -9.95 -10.59 5.16
CA VAL A 192 -11.01 -10.89 6.12
C VAL A 192 -11.89 -9.68 6.40
N LEU A 193 -11.30 -8.50 6.63
CA LEU A 193 -12.05 -7.27 6.90
C LEU A 193 -12.82 -6.79 5.67
N PHE A 194 -12.22 -6.89 4.48
CA PHE A 194 -12.85 -6.59 3.22
C PHE A 194 -14.11 -7.43 3.01
N GLU A 195 -14.03 -8.75 3.20
CA GLU A 195 -15.13 -9.68 2.95
C GLU A 195 -16.15 -9.76 4.11
N THR A 196 -15.83 -9.25 5.29
CA THR A 196 -16.72 -9.29 6.46
C THR A 196 -17.23 -7.91 6.86
N LEU A 197 -16.42 -7.13 7.57
CA LEU A 197 -16.83 -5.81 8.09
C LEU A 197 -17.10 -4.80 6.98
N GLY A 198 -16.38 -4.88 5.86
CA GLY A 198 -16.60 -4.03 4.70
C GLY A 198 -17.99 -4.17 4.06
N ARG A 199 -18.66 -5.31 4.28
CA ARG A 199 -20.02 -5.58 3.80
C ARG A 199 -21.14 -5.20 4.78
N ILE A 200 -20.81 -4.77 5.99
CA ILE A 200 -21.80 -4.38 6.99
C ILE A 200 -22.43 -3.04 6.57
N PRO A 201 -23.78 -2.94 6.49
CA PRO A 201 -24.44 -1.71 6.03
C PRO A 201 -24.04 -0.44 6.79
N ALA A 202 -23.71 -0.54 8.08
CA ALA A 202 -23.24 0.57 8.89
C ALA A 202 -21.84 1.07 8.52
N TRP A 203 -21.04 0.28 7.79
CA TRP A 203 -19.67 0.64 7.42
C TRP A 203 -19.63 1.68 6.30
N ALA A 204 -20.49 1.56 5.29
CA ALA A 204 -20.47 2.48 4.14
C ALA A 204 -20.63 3.96 4.57
N PRO A 205 -21.63 4.37 5.40
CA PRO A 205 -21.72 5.75 5.86
C PRO A 205 -20.53 6.15 6.78
N MET A 206 -19.95 5.23 7.55
CA MET A 206 -18.76 5.51 8.34
C MET A 206 -17.56 5.81 7.44
N PHE A 207 -17.32 5.03 6.41
CA PHE A 207 -16.23 5.29 5.48
C PHE A 207 -16.50 6.57 4.65
N ALA A 208 -17.72 6.78 4.20
CA ALA A 208 -18.12 7.99 3.49
C ALA A 208 -17.83 9.27 4.30
N SER A 209 -17.96 9.26 5.63
CA SER A 209 -17.67 10.42 6.49
C SER A 209 -16.21 10.90 6.44
N VAL A 210 -15.29 10.10 5.89
CA VAL A 210 -13.91 10.53 5.63
C VAL A 210 -13.88 11.68 4.61
N SER A 211 -14.88 11.78 3.72
CA SER A 211 -15.02 12.89 2.77
C SER A 211 -15.19 14.26 3.44
N ASP A 212 -15.74 14.30 4.67
CA ASP A 212 -15.94 15.52 5.45
C ASP A 212 -14.64 16.06 6.06
N MET A 213 -13.59 15.24 6.07
CA MET A 213 -12.30 15.64 6.62
C MET A 213 -11.60 16.64 5.69
N ASN A 214 -10.91 17.63 6.27
CA ASN A 214 -10.14 18.60 5.51
C ASN A 214 -8.97 17.91 4.81
N LEU A 215 -9.07 17.72 3.48
CA LEU A 215 -8.06 17.04 2.68
C LEU A 215 -6.65 17.64 2.81
N PRO A 216 -6.42 18.97 2.65
CA PRO A 216 -5.12 19.59 2.88
C PRO A 216 -4.51 19.23 4.23
N PHE A 217 -5.31 19.24 5.30
CA PHE A 217 -4.84 18.85 6.64
C PHE A 217 -4.42 17.38 6.69
N LEU A 218 -5.21 16.46 6.12
CA LEU A 218 -4.88 15.03 6.07
C LEU A 218 -3.56 14.79 5.31
N LEU A 219 -3.37 15.44 4.16
CA LEU A 219 -2.16 15.27 3.35
C LEU A 219 -0.91 15.81 4.07
N ILE A 220 -1.01 16.98 4.72
CA ILE A 220 0.08 17.57 5.51
C ILE A 220 0.40 16.68 6.71
N LEU A 221 -0.60 16.23 7.45
CA LEU A 221 -0.43 15.34 8.59
C LEU A 221 0.24 14.02 8.18
N THR A 222 -0.20 13.43 7.07
CA THR A 222 0.41 12.22 6.50
C THR A 222 1.87 12.46 6.10
N GLY A 223 2.16 13.58 5.46
CA GLY A 223 3.52 13.98 5.11
C GLY A 223 4.43 14.10 6.34
N ILE A 224 3.99 14.81 7.37
CA ILE A 224 4.74 14.97 8.63
C ILE A 224 4.93 13.61 9.33
N THR A 225 3.87 12.81 9.42
CA THR A 225 3.91 11.48 10.06
C THR A 225 4.87 10.54 9.31
N SER A 226 4.83 10.54 7.98
CA SER A 226 5.73 9.71 7.18
C SER A 226 7.20 10.10 7.33
N ILE A 227 7.50 11.41 7.38
CA ILE A 227 8.84 11.91 7.68
C ILE A 227 9.27 11.47 9.10
N GLY A 228 8.36 11.57 10.07
CA GLY A 228 8.59 11.09 11.45
C GLY A 228 8.90 9.60 11.52
N ILE A 229 8.16 8.77 10.78
CA ILE A 229 8.40 7.31 10.68
C ILE A 229 9.78 7.04 10.07
N ALA A 230 10.12 7.74 8.99
CA ALA A 230 11.42 7.60 8.32
C ALA A 230 12.56 8.01 9.27
N TRP A 231 12.43 9.17 9.92
CA TRP A 231 13.40 9.69 10.89
C TRP A 231 13.58 8.73 12.07
N HIS A 232 12.48 8.31 12.69
CA HIS A 232 12.53 7.38 13.83
C HIS A 232 13.19 6.05 13.43
N GLY A 233 12.79 5.44 12.29
CA GLY A 233 13.40 4.21 11.80
C GLY A 233 14.90 4.37 11.54
N TRP A 234 15.31 5.54 11.04
CA TRP A 234 16.72 5.87 10.81
C TRP A 234 17.51 5.99 12.13
N VAL A 235 17.00 6.71 13.12
CA VAL A 235 17.68 6.94 14.40
C VAL A 235 17.81 5.65 15.20
N VAL A 236 16.70 4.89 15.36
CA VAL A 236 16.73 3.60 16.12
C VAL A 236 17.59 2.54 15.44
N GLY A 237 17.80 2.65 14.12
CA GLY A 237 18.70 1.78 13.37
C GLY A 237 20.17 2.20 13.43
N ALA A 238 20.56 3.19 14.22
CA ALA A 238 21.97 3.59 14.35
C ALA A 238 22.87 2.42 14.79
N ARG A 239 24.14 2.48 14.40
CA ARG A 239 25.12 1.47 14.84
C ARG A 239 25.28 1.56 16.36
N PRO A 240 25.31 0.44 17.09
CA PRO A 240 25.71 0.46 18.50
C PRO A 240 27.08 1.10 18.64
N GLY A 241 27.20 2.17 19.46
CA GLY A 241 28.46 2.87 19.69
C GLY A 241 28.78 4.03 18.73
N ALA A 242 27.88 4.41 17.80
CA ALA A 242 28.04 5.67 17.10
C ALA A 242 27.69 6.84 18.06
N PRO A 243 28.54 7.89 18.17
CA PRO A 243 28.19 9.06 18.97
C PRO A 243 26.92 9.70 18.43
N SER A 244 26.04 10.11 19.34
CA SER A 244 24.79 10.82 19.09
C SER A 244 25.00 12.19 18.48
#